data_f956d34315ed088cd99a6ed9b812c764
#
_entry.id   f956d34315ed088cd99a6ed9b812c764
#
_cell.length_a   1.000
_cell.length_b   1.000
_cell.length_c   1.000
_cell.angle_alpha   90.00
_cell.angle_beta   90.00
_cell.angle_gamma   90.00
#
_symmetry.space_group_name_H-M   'P 1'
#
loop_
_entity.id
_entity.type
_entity.pdbx_description
1 polymer ?
#
loop_
_entity_poly.entity_id
_entity_poly.type
_entity_poly.pdbx_seq_one_letter_code
_entity_poly.pdbx_strand_id
1 'polypeptide(L)'
;RGGDRDRAPRFLRAVQELGGTGRIGDLDDGSEQPPIPETQIQQVLLSLLPPEHFDLILTHSPYSEYTWHRRHEETSKAVVSLWKKGLIIAGEVWMFAYEDSGRGGKDDLPRAINTAHLIVQLPDDIWQGKYRTITEIYGFGPESYEARITQREEAFWCFRSPVEFQK
;
A
#
# COMPACT_ATOMS: atom_id res chain seq x y z
N ARG A 1 -2.81 -10.96 6.00
CA ARG A 1 -3.09 -12.02 7.02
C ARG A 1 -4.59 -12.22 7.20
N GLY A 2 -5.23 -12.93 6.24
CA GLY A 2 -6.67 -13.23 6.32
C GLY A 2 -7.04 -14.10 7.53
N GLY A 3 -6.14 -14.93 8.00
CA GLY A 3 -6.28 -15.74 9.20
C GLY A 3 -6.05 -15.02 10.53
N ASP A 4 -5.61 -13.77 10.51
CA ASP A 4 -5.39 -12.97 11.73
C ASP A 4 -6.74 -12.52 12.32
N ARG A 5 -7.09 -13.07 13.48
CA ARG A 5 -8.40 -12.83 14.13
C ARG A 5 -8.58 -11.42 14.68
N ASP A 6 -7.52 -10.67 14.86
CA ASP A 6 -7.58 -9.27 15.29
C ASP A 6 -7.51 -8.31 14.09
N ARG A 7 -6.54 -8.48 13.20
CA ARG A 7 -6.30 -7.54 12.10
C ARG A 7 -7.31 -7.65 10.96
N ALA A 8 -7.75 -8.85 10.62
CA ALA A 8 -8.70 -9.02 9.52
C ALA A 8 -10.06 -8.31 9.76
N PRO A 9 -10.70 -8.40 10.94
CA PRO A 9 -11.91 -7.62 11.22
C PRO A 9 -11.68 -6.11 11.20
N ARG A 10 -10.54 -5.63 11.68
CA ARG A 10 -10.18 -4.19 11.67
C ARG A 10 -10.02 -3.67 10.24
N PHE A 11 -9.35 -4.44 9.38
CA PHE A 11 -9.24 -4.12 7.96
C PHE A 11 -10.62 -3.99 7.30
N LEU A 12 -11.49 -4.97 7.48
CA LEU A 12 -12.83 -4.94 6.88
C LEU A 12 -13.65 -3.75 7.39
N ARG A 13 -13.54 -3.42 8.68
CA ARG A 13 -14.17 -2.23 9.25
C ARG A 13 -13.60 -0.95 8.64
N ALA A 14 -12.28 -0.81 8.53
CA ALA A 14 -11.65 0.36 7.94
C ALA A 14 -12.12 0.58 6.50
N VAL A 15 -12.15 -0.47 5.68
CA VAL A 15 -12.62 -0.40 4.29
C VAL A 15 -14.09 -0.01 4.22
N GLN A 16 -14.94 -0.55 5.10
CA GLN A 16 -16.36 -0.20 5.16
C GLN A 16 -16.57 1.27 5.53
N GLU A 17 -15.82 1.81 6.48
CA GLU A 17 -15.90 3.23 6.87
C GLU A 17 -15.44 4.16 5.76
N LEU A 18 -14.55 3.69 4.88
CA LEU A 18 -14.16 4.39 3.65
C LEU A 18 -15.15 4.21 2.49
N GLY A 19 -16.28 3.52 2.70
CA GLY A 19 -17.29 3.26 1.68
C GLY A 19 -16.88 2.21 0.63
N GLY A 20 -15.84 1.43 0.90
CA GLY A 20 -15.31 0.42 0.00
C GLY A 20 -15.73 -1.01 0.33
N THR A 21 -15.29 -1.93 -0.51
CA THR A 21 -15.45 -3.38 -0.31
C THR A 21 -14.07 -4.01 -0.10
N GLY A 22 -13.90 -4.76 1.00
CA GLY A 22 -12.63 -5.39 1.37
C GLY A 22 -12.58 -6.88 1.05
N ARG A 23 -11.48 -7.34 0.47
CA ARG A 23 -11.08 -8.74 0.38
C ARG A 23 -9.67 -8.90 0.91
N ILE A 24 -9.39 -10.00 1.59
CA ILE A 24 -8.10 -10.19 2.26
C ILE A 24 -7.57 -11.60 1.96
N GLY A 25 -6.34 -11.66 1.49
CA GLY A 25 -5.60 -12.90 1.30
C GLY A 25 -4.88 -13.33 2.57
N ASP A 26 -4.36 -14.55 2.56
CA ASP A 26 -3.64 -15.12 3.69
C ASP A 26 -2.24 -15.57 3.28
N LEU A 27 -1.40 -14.62 2.88
CA LEU A 27 0.02 -14.84 2.69
C LEU A 27 0.78 -14.63 4.00
N ASP A 28 1.89 -15.36 4.19
CA ASP A 28 2.75 -15.16 5.34
C ASP A 28 3.37 -13.76 5.34
N ASP A 29 3.06 -13.01 6.37
CA ASP A 29 3.57 -11.68 6.65
C ASP A 29 4.17 -11.59 8.07
N GLY A 30 4.74 -12.68 8.53
CA GLY A 30 5.47 -12.76 9.80
C GLY A 30 6.79 -11.99 9.76
N SER A 31 7.47 -11.90 10.92
CA SER A 31 8.72 -11.16 11.06
C SER A 31 9.85 -11.70 10.18
N GLU A 32 9.87 -13.00 9.93
CA GLU A 32 10.89 -13.65 9.11
C GLU A 32 10.73 -13.36 7.62
N GLN A 33 9.50 -13.16 7.15
CA GLN A 33 9.13 -12.85 5.77
C GLN A 33 9.98 -13.60 4.72
N PRO A 34 9.93 -14.94 4.67
CA PRO A 34 10.66 -15.67 3.65
C PRO A 34 10.15 -15.25 2.27
N PRO A 35 11.01 -15.21 1.22
CA PRO A 35 10.56 -14.85 -0.12
C PRO A 35 9.41 -15.73 -0.58
N ILE A 36 8.37 -15.12 -1.16
CA ILE A 36 7.25 -15.83 -1.78
C ILE A 36 7.43 -15.78 -3.30
N PRO A 37 7.28 -16.91 -4.01
CA PRO A 37 7.32 -16.89 -5.48
C PRO A 37 6.31 -15.90 -6.05
N GLU A 38 6.71 -15.08 -7.01
CA GLU A 38 5.85 -14.07 -7.64
C GLU A 38 4.55 -14.68 -8.19
N THR A 39 4.63 -15.89 -8.76
CA THR A 39 3.45 -16.60 -9.27
C THR A 39 2.41 -16.90 -8.19
N GLN A 40 2.83 -17.20 -6.98
CA GLN A 40 1.92 -17.43 -5.85
C GLN A 40 1.22 -16.13 -5.44
N ILE A 41 1.95 -15.03 -5.39
CA ILE A 41 1.37 -13.70 -5.09
C ILE A 41 0.38 -13.31 -6.20
N GLN A 42 0.76 -13.52 -7.47
CA GLN A 42 -0.13 -13.25 -8.61
C GLN A 42 -1.43 -14.06 -8.51
N GLN A 43 -1.36 -15.34 -8.16
CA GLN A 43 -2.56 -16.18 -7.97
C GLN A 43 -3.47 -15.64 -6.86
N VAL A 44 -2.90 -15.23 -5.72
CA VAL A 44 -3.68 -14.64 -4.63
C VAL A 44 -4.31 -13.32 -5.09
N LEU A 45 -3.58 -12.43 -5.73
CA LEU A 45 -4.12 -11.17 -6.26
C LEU A 45 -5.29 -11.41 -7.21
N LEU A 46 -5.14 -12.31 -8.19
CA LEU A 46 -6.20 -12.64 -9.15
C LEU A 46 -7.41 -13.29 -8.49
N SER A 47 -7.23 -14.02 -7.39
CA SER A 47 -8.36 -14.60 -6.63
C SER A 47 -9.14 -13.55 -5.83
N LEU A 48 -8.51 -12.43 -5.48
CA LEU A 48 -9.11 -11.34 -4.71
C LEU A 48 -9.76 -10.29 -5.59
N LEU A 49 -9.20 -10.04 -6.76
CA LEU A 49 -9.67 -8.99 -7.66
C LEU A 49 -10.82 -9.50 -8.52
N PRO A 50 -11.89 -8.72 -8.72
CA PRO A 50 -12.89 -9.02 -9.74
C PRO A 50 -12.27 -8.89 -11.14
N PRO A 51 -12.77 -9.68 -12.14
CA PRO A 51 -12.28 -9.61 -13.51
C PRO A 51 -12.90 -8.42 -14.25
N GLU A 52 -12.53 -7.22 -13.85
CA GLU A 52 -13.06 -5.97 -14.39
C GLU A 52 -11.93 -4.96 -14.68
N HIS A 53 -12.27 -3.89 -15.38
CA HIS A 53 -11.37 -2.75 -15.60
C HIS A 53 -11.37 -1.86 -14.35
N PHE A 54 -10.18 -1.46 -13.90
CA PHE A 54 -9.99 -0.48 -12.85
C PHE A 54 -9.58 0.86 -13.45
N ASP A 55 -10.20 1.95 -13.03
CA ASP A 55 -9.73 3.28 -13.43
C ASP A 55 -8.34 3.54 -12.85
N LEU A 56 -8.13 3.17 -11.58
CA LEU A 56 -6.90 3.33 -10.85
C LEU A 56 -6.61 2.10 -9.98
N ILE A 57 -5.37 1.65 -10.00
CA ILE A 57 -4.81 0.74 -8.99
C ILE A 57 -3.79 1.52 -8.17
N LEU A 58 -3.97 1.53 -6.85
CA LEU A 58 -3.00 2.07 -5.91
C LEU A 58 -2.26 0.91 -5.23
N THR A 59 -0.93 0.93 -5.25
CA THR A 59 -0.10 -0.14 -4.68
C THR A 59 1.19 0.40 -4.07
N HIS A 60 1.94 -0.48 -3.43
CA HIS A 60 3.27 -0.19 -2.91
C HIS A 60 4.29 0.08 -4.01
N SER A 61 5.45 0.64 -3.64
CA SER A 61 6.59 0.79 -4.55
C SER A 61 7.42 -0.50 -4.62
N PRO A 62 7.85 -0.94 -5.81
CA PRO A 62 8.75 -2.10 -5.93
C PRO A 62 10.21 -1.76 -5.60
N TYR A 63 10.51 -0.49 -5.39
CA TYR A 63 11.84 0.03 -5.04
C TYR A 63 12.00 0.30 -3.55
N SER A 64 11.10 -0.28 -2.72
CA SER A 64 10.93 0.07 -1.32
C SER A 64 10.21 1.42 -1.13
N GLU A 65 9.81 1.66 0.07
CA GLU A 65 9.26 2.91 0.56
C GLU A 65 10.22 3.41 1.66
N TYR A 66 9.77 4.27 2.55
CA TYR A 66 10.58 4.76 3.68
C TYR A 66 11.09 3.66 4.63
N THR A 67 10.50 2.47 4.57
CA THR A 67 10.96 1.30 5.31
C THR A 67 10.95 0.07 4.41
N TRP A 68 11.96 -0.77 4.57
CA TRP A 68 12.02 -2.00 3.80
C TRP A 68 11.00 -3.00 4.32
N HIS A 69 10.08 -3.42 3.47
CA HIS A 69 9.09 -4.44 3.77
C HIS A 69 8.92 -5.36 2.56
N ARG A 70 9.39 -6.59 2.69
CA ARG A 70 9.43 -7.53 1.57
C ARG A 70 8.08 -7.73 0.88
N ARG A 71 6.98 -7.84 1.64
CA ARG A 71 5.64 -8.05 1.06
C ARG A 71 5.16 -6.86 0.24
N HIS A 72 5.56 -5.64 0.61
CA HIS A 72 5.25 -4.44 -0.18
C HIS A 72 5.90 -4.54 -1.56
N GLU A 73 7.20 -4.84 -1.62
CA GLU A 73 7.93 -4.98 -2.88
C GLU A 73 7.41 -6.14 -3.73
N GLU A 74 7.19 -7.31 -3.14
CA GLU A 74 6.71 -8.50 -3.83
C GLU A 74 5.30 -8.28 -4.40
N THR A 75 4.39 -7.66 -3.62
CA THR A 75 3.03 -7.32 -4.09
C THR A 75 3.08 -6.34 -5.24
N SER A 76 3.87 -5.29 -5.12
CA SER A 76 4.01 -4.29 -6.17
C SER A 76 4.58 -4.89 -7.46
N LYS A 77 5.64 -5.69 -7.37
CA LYS A 77 6.23 -6.41 -8.52
C LYS A 77 5.20 -7.32 -9.20
N ALA A 78 4.41 -8.04 -8.41
CA ALA A 78 3.35 -8.90 -8.93
C ALA A 78 2.24 -8.11 -9.64
N VAL A 79 1.81 -6.98 -9.09
CA VAL A 79 0.83 -6.07 -9.74
C VAL A 79 1.35 -5.58 -11.10
N VAL A 80 2.59 -5.08 -11.14
CA VAL A 80 3.22 -4.62 -12.39
C VAL A 80 3.30 -5.73 -13.43
N SER A 81 3.71 -6.92 -13.00
CA SER A 81 3.82 -8.08 -13.89
C SER A 81 2.46 -8.50 -14.46
N LEU A 82 1.41 -8.53 -13.63
CA LEU A 82 0.05 -8.82 -14.07
C LEU A 82 -0.49 -7.76 -15.03
N TRP A 83 -0.24 -6.48 -14.77
CA TRP A 83 -0.62 -5.38 -15.64
C TRP A 83 0.10 -5.46 -17.00
N LYS A 84 1.42 -5.71 -17.01
CA LYS A 84 2.21 -5.92 -18.24
C LYS A 84 1.71 -7.11 -19.07
N LYS A 85 1.19 -8.15 -18.43
CA LYS A 85 0.62 -9.34 -19.09
C LYS A 85 -0.84 -9.15 -19.54
N GLY A 86 -1.47 -8.01 -19.19
CA GLY A 86 -2.90 -7.77 -19.45
C GLY A 86 -3.84 -8.67 -18.64
N LEU A 87 -3.35 -9.28 -17.54
CA LEU A 87 -4.16 -10.09 -16.63
C LEU A 87 -4.88 -9.26 -15.57
N ILE A 88 -4.40 -8.04 -15.34
CA ILE A 88 -5.11 -6.95 -14.66
C ILE A 88 -5.20 -5.82 -15.68
N ILE A 89 -6.40 -5.24 -15.82
CA ILE A 89 -6.65 -4.12 -16.74
C ILE A 89 -6.90 -2.88 -15.91
N ALA A 90 -6.02 -1.88 -16.04
CA ALA A 90 -6.12 -0.62 -15.31
C ALA A 90 -5.80 0.57 -16.22
N GLY A 91 -6.53 1.67 -16.03
CA GLY A 91 -6.27 2.94 -16.68
C GLY A 91 -4.97 3.56 -16.18
N GLU A 92 -4.76 3.55 -14.87
CA GLU A 92 -3.54 4.04 -14.23
C GLU A 92 -3.11 3.09 -13.09
N VAL A 93 -1.81 3.05 -12.82
CA VAL A 93 -1.23 2.43 -11.62
C VAL A 93 -0.40 3.48 -10.89
N TRP A 94 -0.75 3.73 -9.63
CA TRP A 94 -0.02 4.64 -8.76
C TRP A 94 0.69 3.87 -7.67
N MET A 95 1.91 4.28 -7.35
CA MET A 95 2.75 3.67 -6.32
C MET A 95 3.18 4.73 -5.33
N PHE A 96 3.20 4.38 -4.04
CA PHE A 96 3.67 5.31 -3.02
C PHE A 96 5.11 5.77 -3.30
N ALA A 97 5.37 7.06 -3.11
CA ALA A 97 6.64 7.73 -3.38
C ALA A 97 7.18 8.40 -2.12
N TYR A 98 7.62 7.58 -1.15
CA TYR A 98 8.20 8.05 0.10
C TYR A 98 9.65 7.59 0.24
N GLU A 99 10.42 8.35 0.98
CA GLU A 99 11.76 8.02 1.43
C GLU A 99 11.88 8.23 2.92
N ASP A 100 12.88 7.63 3.56
CA ASP A 100 13.21 7.93 4.94
C ASP A 100 13.78 9.35 5.09
N SER A 101 13.73 9.90 6.30
CA SER A 101 14.25 11.24 6.55
C SER A 101 15.77 11.25 6.78
N GLY A 102 16.42 10.09 6.76
CA GLY A 102 17.85 9.92 7.00
C GLY A 102 18.27 10.08 8.45
N ARG A 103 17.33 10.11 9.39
CA ARG A 103 17.61 10.25 10.83
C ARG A 103 17.92 8.92 11.50
N GLY A 104 17.44 7.82 10.90
CA GLY A 104 17.58 6.47 11.41
C GLY A 104 16.71 6.14 12.63
N GLY A 105 16.42 4.85 12.79
CA GLY A 105 15.65 4.34 13.93
C GLY A 105 14.21 4.80 13.99
N LYS A 106 13.66 4.88 15.20
CA LYS A 106 12.23 5.24 15.44
C LYS A 106 11.91 6.71 15.16
N ASP A 107 12.91 7.55 14.99
CA ASP A 107 12.74 8.98 14.67
C ASP A 107 12.79 9.25 13.17
N ASP A 108 12.99 8.21 12.38
CA ASP A 108 12.98 8.29 10.93
C ASP A 108 11.54 8.23 10.42
N LEU A 109 10.97 9.41 10.19
CA LEU A 109 9.63 9.55 9.65
C LEU A 109 9.68 9.62 8.13
N PRO A 110 8.75 8.99 7.42
CA PRO A 110 8.68 9.07 5.97
C PRO A 110 8.45 10.52 5.52
N ARG A 111 8.98 10.84 4.37
CA ARG A 111 8.71 12.09 3.67
C ARG A 111 8.43 11.83 2.19
N ALA A 112 7.63 12.68 1.57
CA ALA A 112 7.39 12.61 0.14
C ALA A 112 8.70 12.84 -0.63
N ILE A 113 8.91 12.04 -1.67
CA ILE A 113 10.02 12.23 -2.61
C ILE A 113 9.70 13.45 -3.49
N ASN A 114 10.53 14.49 -3.44
CA ASN A 114 10.29 15.76 -4.14
C ASN A 114 10.14 15.64 -5.66
N THR A 115 10.64 14.55 -6.24
CA THR A 115 10.54 14.26 -7.69
C THR A 115 9.37 13.34 -8.02
N ALA A 116 8.51 13.01 -7.06
CA ALA A 116 7.30 12.23 -7.30
C ALA A 116 6.40 12.91 -8.35
N HIS A 117 5.68 12.10 -9.14
CA HIS A 117 4.81 12.62 -10.20
C HIS A 117 3.61 13.40 -9.67
N LEU A 118 3.15 13.05 -8.48
CA LEU A 118 2.04 13.72 -7.79
C LEU A 118 2.35 13.84 -6.31
N ILE A 119 2.19 15.04 -5.75
CA ILE A 119 2.25 15.30 -4.31
C ILE A 119 0.96 16.03 -3.93
N VAL A 120 0.24 15.50 -2.95
CA VAL A 120 -1.07 16.00 -2.51
C VAL A 120 -1.02 16.36 -1.04
N GLN A 121 -1.30 17.61 -0.70
CA GLN A 121 -1.54 18.03 0.68
C GLN A 121 -2.96 17.63 1.08
N LEU A 122 -3.09 16.87 2.14
CA LEU A 122 -4.40 16.44 2.63
C LEU A 122 -5.11 17.59 3.37
N PRO A 123 -6.37 17.87 3.06
CA PRO A 123 -7.22 18.70 3.90
C PRO A 123 -7.29 18.16 5.34
N ASP A 124 -7.53 19.04 6.30
CA ASP A 124 -7.51 18.67 7.72
C ASP A 124 -8.53 17.57 8.07
N ASP A 125 -9.72 17.62 7.52
CA ASP A 125 -10.77 16.63 7.72
C ASP A 125 -10.38 15.25 7.17
N ILE A 126 -9.75 15.20 6.00
CA ILE A 126 -9.24 13.96 5.40
C ILE A 126 -8.10 13.38 6.23
N TRP A 127 -7.14 14.23 6.62
CA TRP A 127 -6.05 13.78 7.50
C TRP A 127 -6.56 13.26 8.84
N GLN A 128 -7.52 13.94 9.47
CA GLN A 128 -8.14 13.49 10.71
C GLN A 128 -8.85 12.14 10.52
N GLY A 129 -9.53 11.93 9.40
CA GLY A 129 -10.14 10.64 9.03
C GLY A 129 -9.10 9.53 8.93
N LYS A 130 -8.00 9.79 8.23
CA LYS A 130 -6.85 8.87 8.11
C LYS A 130 -6.26 8.55 9.49
N TYR A 131 -6.01 9.55 10.31
CA TYR A 131 -5.45 9.39 11.66
C TYR A 131 -6.38 8.56 12.58
N ARG A 132 -7.69 8.83 12.55
CA ARG A 132 -8.69 8.04 13.30
C ARG A 132 -8.73 6.58 12.85
N THR A 133 -8.61 6.32 11.55
CA THR A 133 -8.54 4.95 11.04
C THR A 133 -7.38 4.20 11.69
N ILE A 134 -6.20 4.81 11.78
CA ILE A 134 -5.01 4.21 12.39
C ILE A 134 -5.22 4.03 13.90
N THR A 135 -5.68 5.06 14.61
CA THR A 135 -5.71 5.06 16.09
C THR A 135 -6.94 4.36 16.66
N GLU A 136 -8.13 4.55 16.08
CA GLU A 136 -9.39 4.05 16.63
C GLU A 136 -9.82 2.71 16.02
N ILE A 137 -9.62 2.51 14.70
CA ILE A 137 -10.03 1.27 14.04
C ILE A 137 -8.94 0.21 14.17
N TYR A 138 -7.71 0.54 13.81
CA TYR A 138 -6.58 -0.38 13.98
C TYR A 138 -6.08 -0.45 15.42
N GLY A 139 -6.36 0.56 16.26
CA GLY A 139 -6.05 0.59 17.68
C GLY A 139 -4.59 0.89 18.01
N PHE A 140 -3.87 1.52 17.11
CA PHE A 140 -2.51 1.98 17.37
C PHE A 140 -2.56 3.22 18.27
N GLY A 141 -1.85 3.20 19.41
CA GLY A 141 -1.81 4.35 20.31
C GLY A 141 -1.22 5.60 19.66
N PRO A 142 -1.52 6.82 20.16
CA PRO A 142 -1.03 8.07 19.60
C PRO A 142 0.50 8.17 19.49
N GLU A 143 1.21 7.50 20.40
CA GLU A 143 2.68 7.46 20.45
C GLU A 143 3.27 6.30 19.64
N SER A 144 2.43 5.48 18.99
CA SER A 144 2.89 4.38 18.14
C SER A 144 3.62 4.91 16.91
N TYR A 145 4.47 4.06 16.34
CA TYR A 145 5.13 4.37 15.08
C TYR A 145 4.12 4.65 13.96
N GLU A 146 3.07 3.82 13.86
CA GLU A 146 2.02 3.91 12.85
C GLU A 146 1.25 5.25 12.92
N ALA A 147 0.95 5.73 14.13
CA ALA A 147 0.29 7.03 14.30
C ALA A 147 1.24 8.19 13.93
N ARG A 148 2.51 8.09 14.30
CA ARG A 148 3.53 9.12 14.01
C ARG A 148 3.85 9.24 12.53
N ILE A 149 3.79 8.14 11.78
CA ILE A 149 4.04 8.15 10.33
C ILE A 149 2.79 8.50 9.49
N THR A 150 1.68 8.86 10.12
CA THR A 150 0.47 9.29 9.40
C THR A 150 0.68 10.67 8.81
N GLN A 151 1.16 10.71 7.56
CA GLN A 151 1.54 11.93 6.86
C GLN A 151 0.34 12.82 6.52
N ARG A 152 0.56 14.13 6.47
CA ARG A 152 -0.36 15.13 5.89
C ARG A 152 -0.18 15.30 4.39
N GLU A 153 0.84 14.70 3.85
CA GLU A 153 1.21 14.75 2.44
C GLU A 153 1.25 13.35 1.87
N GLU A 154 0.59 13.14 0.74
CA GLU A 154 0.64 11.90 -0.02
C GLU A 154 1.45 12.10 -1.29
N ALA A 155 2.30 11.16 -1.63
CA ALA A 155 3.15 11.24 -2.81
C ALA A 155 3.09 9.95 -3.62
N PHE A 156 3.05 10.09 -4.96
CA PHE A 156 2.85 8.97 -5.87
C PHE A 156 3.72 9.06 -7.12
N TRP A 157 4.23 7.90 -7.53
CA TRP A 157 4.65 7.61 -8.88
C TRP A 157 3.43 7.17 -9.69
N CYS A 158 3.05 7.91 -10.73
CA CYS A 158 1.86 7.65 -11.54
C CYS A 158 2.28 7.11 -12.91
N PHE A 159 1.69 5.98 -13.31
CA PHE A 159 1.94 5.31 -14.59
C PHE A 159 0.63 5.10 -15.31
N ARG A 160 0.54 5.50 -16.59
CA ARG A 160 -0.65 5.36 -17.43
C ARG A 160 -0.57 4.19 -18.40
N SER A 161 0.59 3.59 -18.48
CA SER A 161 0.84 2.44 -19.36
C SER A 161 1.90 1.52 -18.75
N PRO A 162 1.76 0.19 -18.93
CA PRO A 162 2.77 -0.77 -18.47
C PRO A 162 4.17 -0.54 -19.07
N VAL A 163 4.26 0.11 -20.24
CA VAL A 163 5.54 0.39 -20.89
C VAL A 163 6.31 1.53 -20.25
N GLU A 164 5.65 2.41 -19.50
CA GLU A 164 6.30 3.49 -18.74
C GLU A 164 7.07 2.95 -17.54
N PHE A 165 6.71 1.76 -17.07
CA PHE A 165 7.39 1.08 -16.00
C PHE A 165 8.64 0.37 -16.55
N GLN A 166 9.67 1.13 -16.85
CA GLN A 166 11.00 0.65 -17.25
C GLN A 166 11.89 0.60 -16.00
N LYS A 167 12.73 -0.47 -15.92
CA LYS A 167 13.75 -0.57 -14.87
C LYS A 167 14.79 0.51 -15.02
#